data_cd498bceb542cb331f1ee54c0a847d8e
#
_entry.id   cd498bceb542cb331f1ee54c0a847d8e
#
_cell.length_a   1.000
_cell.length_b   1.000
_cell.length_c   1.000
_cell.angle_alpha   90.00
_cell.angle_beta   90.00
_cell.angle_gamma   90.00
#
_symmetry.space_group_name_H-M   'P 1'
#
loop_
_entity.id
_entity.type
_entity.pdbx_description
1 polymer ?
#
loop_
_entity_poly.entity_id
_entity_poly.type
_entity_poly.pdbx_seq_one_letter_code
_entity_poly.pdbx_strand_id
1 'polypeptide(L)'
;MEIFNPCKGSWQPWNSYTPTHTKLWVFDCTLSLILTRKQTKEIKKQPQVYWCLTNKTSCDFLSPVKNLFYTLHFRILRFPITESTMECIITNLEEDAFFMEEIKKLYGWRWGIERSFRELKYTIGLTNFYSKKVEYIQQEIFARLILYNFCERSVTGIVVEQKHRKHTYQLNFTAAVFICREFFRNRIPPPDLEALI
;
A
#
# COMPACT_ATOMS: atom_id res chain seq x y z
N MET A 1 12.19 2.81 -20.44
CA MET A 1 12.24 2.48 -19.00
C MET A 1 13.24 1.35 -18.87
N GLU A 2 14.24 1.49 -18.02
CA GLU A 2 15.27 0.47 -17.82
C GLU A 2 14.98 -0.25 -16.51
N ILE A 3 15.14 -1.58 -16.50
CA ILE A 3 14.98 -2.40 -15.30
C ILE A 3 16.36 -2.86 -14.84
N PHE A 4 16.62 -2.75 -13.56
CA PHE A 4 17.83 -3.31 -12.95
C PHE A 4 17.72 -4.84 -12.91
N ASN A 5 18.73 -5.52 -13.47
CA ASN A 5 18.85 -6.96 -13.35
C ASN A 5 19.83 -7.30 -12.21
N PRO A 6 19.35 -7.73 -11.04
CA PRO A 6 20.19 -7.96 -9.87
C PRO A 6 21.19 -9.11 -10.08
N CYS A 7 20.90 -10.06 -10.97
CA CYS A 7 21.80 -11.18 -11.27
C CYS A 7 22.98 -10.80 -12.16
N LYS A 8 22.88 -9.67 -12.87
CA LYS A 8 23.95 -9.17 -13.75
C LYS A 8 24.55 -7.85 -13.29
N GLY A 9 24.02 -7.23 -12.24
CA GLY A 9 24.46 -5.92 -11.74
C GLY A 9 24.32 -4.80 -12.78
N SER A 10 23.43 -4.92 -13.78
CA SER A 10 23.29 -4.00 -14.89
C SER A 10 21.84 -3.62 -15.17
N TRP A 11 21.63 -2.37 -15.61
CA TRP A 11 20.36 -1.87 -16.12
C TRP A 11 20.16 -2.35 -17.55
N GLN A 12 18.98 -2.92 -17.83
CA GLN A 12 18.60 -3.37 -19.17
C GLN A 12 17.38 -2.57 -19.67
N PRO A 13 17.32 -2.20 -20.97
CA PRO A 13 16.14 -1.57 -21.54
C PRO A 13 14.93 -2.50 -21.45
N TRP A 14 13.77 -1.95 -21.11
CA TRP A 14 12.49 -2.68 -21.00
C TRP A 14 12.16 -3.52 -22.26
N ASN A 15 12.54 -3.01 -23.45
CA ASN A 15 12.23 -3.64 -24.75
C ASN A 15 13.09 -4.87 -25.10
N SER A 16 14.12 -5.21 -24.33
CA SER A 16 14.96 -6.39 -24.58
C SER A 16 14.46 -7.67 -23.89
N TYR A 17 13.36 -7.58 -23.15
CA TYR A 17 12.73 -8.72 -22.50
C TYR A 17 11.60 -9.28 -23.37
N THR A 18 11.90 -10.17 -24.31
CA THR A 18 10.91 -11.08 -24.85
C THR A 18 10.62 -12.15 -23.78
N PRO A 19 9.37 -12.35 -23.36
CA PRO A 19 9.03 -13.34 -22.34
C PRO A 19 8.92 -14.74 -22.94
N THR A 20 10.06 -15.34 -23.25
CA THR A 20 10.12 -16.80 -23.46
C THR A 20 10.61 -17.42 -22.16
N HIS A 21 9.67 -18.06 -21.45
CA HIS A 21 9.81 -18.66 -20.10
C HIS A 21 9.95 -17.65 -18.97
N THR A 22 8.83 -17.20 -18.45
CA THR A 22 8.72 -16.48 -17.18
C THR A 22 9.08 -17.40 -16.01
N LYS A 23 10.37 -17.61 -15.75
CA LYS A 23 10.82 -18.03 -14.43
C LYS A 23 10.43 -16.92 -13.46
N LEU A 24 9.51 -17.20 -12.56
CA LEU A 24 9.10 -16.37 -11.44
C LEU A 24 10.30 -16.25 -10.49
N TRP A 25 11.12 -15.20 -10.68
CA TRP A 25 12.31 -15.03 -9.87
C TRP A 25 11.93 -14.31 -8.58
N VAL A 26 12.06 -15.01 -7.48
CA VAL A 26 12.00 -14.46 -6.12
C VAL A 26 13.38 -13.94 -5.79
N PHE A 27 13.46 -12.70 -5.32
CA PHE A 27 14.70 -12.15 -4.81
C PHE A 27 14.45 -11.11 -3.71
N ASP A 28 15.46 -10.92 -2.91
CA ASP A 28 15.56 -9.95 -1.85
C ASP A 28 16.99 -9.39 -1.87
N CYS A 29 17.15 -8.11 -2.11
CA CYS A 29 18.47 -7.51 -2.21
C CYS A 29 18.47 -6.06 -1.75
N THR A 30 19.53 -5.70 -1.03
CA THR A 30 19.80 -4.31 -0.64
C THR A 30 20.70 -3.65 -1.65
N LEU A 31 20.32 -2.47 -2.08
CA LEU A 31 21.03 -1.68 -3.10
C LEU A 31 21.38 -0.30 -2.53
N SER A 32 22.47 0.24 -3.07
CA SER A 32 22.91 1.60 -2.80
C SER A 32 23.07 2.34 -4.10
N LEU A 33 22.43 3.49 -4.23
CA LEU A 33 22.58 4.40 -5.37
C LEU A 33 23.03 5.76 -4.90
N ILE A 34 23.92 6.39 -5.64
CA ILE A 34 24.35 7.76 -5.38
C ILE A 34 23.55 8.70 -6.29
N LEU A 35 22.64 9.46 -5.68
CA LEU A 35 21.88 10.49 -6.36
C LEU A 35 22.75 11.74 -6.54
N THR A 36 22.73 12.32 -7.73
CA THR A 36 23.48 13.55 -8.03
C THR A 36 22.82 14.35 -9.13
N ARG A 37 23.02 15.67 -9.11
CA ARG A 37 22.68 16.56 -10.23
C ARG A 37 23.83 16.76 -11.21
N LYS A 38 25.04 16.34 -10.85
CA LYS A 38 26.19 16.39 -11.73
C LYS A 38 26.05 15.40 -12.89
N GLN A 39 26.34 15.88 -14.11
CA GLN A 39 26.23 15.08 -15.33
C GLN A 39 27.55 15.04 -16.08
N THR A 40 28.66 14.76 -15.39
CA THR A 40 29.96 14.59 -16.04
C THR A 40 29.99 13.29 -16.85
N LYS A 41 30.91 13.23 -17.83
CA LYS A 41 31.08 12.02 -18.66
C LYS A 41 31.42 10.79 -17.82
N GLU A 42 32.18 10.95 -16.74
CA GLU A 42 32.58 9.89 -15.83
C GLU A 42 31.40 9.32 -15.04
N ILE A 43 30.54 10.20 -14.51
CA ILE A 43 29.32 9.80 -13.78
C ILE A 43 28.36 9.06 -14.73
N LYS A 44 28.18 9.55 -15.94
CA LYS A 44 27.31 8.93 -16.95
C LYS A 44 27.81 7.56 -17.44
N LYS A 45 29.11 7.26 -17.30
CA LYS A 45 29.66 5.93 -17.62
C LYS A 45 29.34 4.87 -16.55
N GLN A 46 28.87 5.26 -15.37
CA GLN A 46 28.60 4.36 -14.25
C GLN A 46 27.13 4.44 -13.79
N PRO A 47 26.15 4.11 -14.63
CA PRO A 47 24.73 4.20 -14.30
C PRO A 47 24.31 3.23 -13.21
N GLN A 48 25.09 2.20 -12.92
CA GLN A 48 24.88 1.25 -11.82
C GLN A 48 25.17 1.83 -10.44
N VAL A 49 25.95 2.92 -10.37
CA VAL A 49 26.36 3.58 -9.10
C VAL A 49 25.64 4.92 -8.94
N TYR A 50 25.53 5.67 -10.03
CA TYR A 50 25.02 7.05 -10.02
C TYR A 50 23.68 7.18 -10.71
N TRP A 51 22.75 7.82 -10.04
CA TRP A 51 21.48 8.24 -10.63
C TRP A 51 21.45 9.75 -10.78
N CYS A 52 21.44 10.20 -12.04
CA CYS A 52 21.47 11.62 -12.36
C CYS A 52 20.06 12.22 -12.34
N LEU A 53 19.81 13.12 -11.39
CA LEU A 53 18.55 13.86 -11.30
C LEU A 53 18.58 15.07 -12.22
N THR A 54 17.46 15.32 -12.90
CA THR A 54 17.29 16.53 -13.70
C THR A 54 17.07 17.75 -12.79
N ASN A 55 17.38 18.95 -13.28
CA ASN A 55 17.16 20.19 -12.52
C ASN A 55 15.68 20.48 -12.24
N LYS A 56 14.77 19.84 -13.00
CA LYS A 56 13.33 19.96 -12.81
C LYS A 56 12.79 19.08 -11.67
N THR A 57 13.55 18.08 -11.22
CA THR A 57 13.13 17.19 -10.13
C THR A 57 13.29 17.91 -8.81
N SER A 58 12.19 18.12 -8.09
CA SER A 58 12.24 18.63 -6.72
C SER A 58 12.92 17.62 -5.81
N CYS A 59 13.92 18.07 -5.06
CA CYS A 59 14.71 17.21 -4.21
C CYS A 59 15.44 18.07 -3.17
N ASP A 60 14.91 18.09 -1.95
CA ASP A 60 15.33 19.03 -0.91
C ASP A 60 16.68 18.67 -0.28
N PHE A 61 17.06 17.38 -0.33
CA PHE A 61 18.32 16.88 0.23
C PHE A 61 19.53 17.01 -0.71
N LEU A 62 19.31 17.37 -2.00
CA LEU A 62 20.37 17.66 -2.96
C LEU A 62 20.41 19.15 -3.28
N SER A 63 21.42 19.84 -2.77
CA SER A 63 21.70 21.24 -3.07
C SER A 63 22.77 21.36 -4.16
N PRO A 64 22.60 22.26 -5.14
CA PRO A 64 23.64 22.51 -6.15
C PRO A 64 24.98 22.98 -5.57
N VAL A 65 24.99 23.50 -4.35
CA VAL A 65 26.17 24.14 -3.73
C VAL A 65 26.76 23.30 -2.60
N LYS A 66 25.93 22.73 -1.72
CA LYS A 66 26.40 22.06 -0.49
C LYS A 66 26.41 20.53 -0.59
N ASN A 67 25.34 19.93 -1.10
CA ASN A 67 25.17 18.46 -1.16
C ASN A 67 25.10 18.03 -2.61
N LEU A 68 26.24 17.75 -3.21
CA LEU A 68 26.35 17.35 -4.61
C LEU A 68 25.99 15.89 -4.85
N PHE A 69 26.10 15.08 -3.82
CA PHE A 69 25.85 13.64 -3.84
C PHE A 69 25.05 13.24 -2.61
N TYR A 70 24.12 12.32 -2.80
CA TYR A 70 23.31 11.72 -1.74
C TYR A 70 23.25 10.21 -1.94
N THR A 71 23.71 9.44 -0.96
CA THR A 71 23.64 7.98 -1.02
C THR A 71 22.26 7.52 -0.54
N LEU A 72 21.54 6.86 -1.42
CA LEU A 72 20.25 6.26 -1.14
C LEU A 72 20.43 4.76 -0.95
N HIS A 73 20.13 4.27 0.25
CA HIS A 73 20.07 2.84 0.56
C HIS A 73 18.63 2.39 0.52
N PHE A 74 18.34 1.29 -0.17
CA PHE A 74 17.02 0.70 -0.22
C PHE A 74 17.11 -0.79 -0.54
N ARG A 75 16.06 -1.51 -0.14
CA ARG A 75 15.92 -2.93 -0.35
C ARG A 75 14.80 -3.16 -1.37
N ILE A 76 15.01 -4.09 -2.28
CA ILE A 76 14.03 -4.51 -3.26
C ILE A 76 13.70 -5.97 -3.01
N LEU A 77 12.41 -6.25 -2.80
CA LEU A 77 11.88 -7.60 -2.66
C LEU A 77 10.97 -7.92 -3.84
N ARG A 78 11.09 -9.11 -4.39
CA ARG A 78 10.16 -9.61 -5.40
C ARG A 78 9.70 -11.01 -5.04
N PHE A 79 8.39 -11.21 -4.98
CA PHE A 79 7.77 -12.46 -4.58
C PHE A 79 6.45 -12.71 -5.32
N PRO A 80 6.00 -13.97 -5.44
CA PRO A 80 4.73 -14.29 -6.07
C PRO A 80 3.56 -13.95 -5.14
N ILE A 81 2.50 -13.35 -5.71
CA ILE A 81 1.18 -13.23 -5.07
C ILE A 81 0.29 -14.38 -5.52
N THR A 82 0.32 -14.69 -6.82
CA THR A 82 -0.36 -15.83 -7.43
C THR A 82 0.63 -16.59 -8.30
N GLU A 83 0.21 -17.73 -8.86
CA GLU A 83 1.05 -18.51 -9.77
C GLU A 83 1.55 -17.70 -10.99
N SER A 84 0.82 -16.67 -11.39
CA SER A 84 1.12 -15.85 -12.57
C SER A 84 1.51 -14.40 -12.27
N THR A 85 1.34 -13.94 -11.02
CA THR A 85 1.52 -12.53 -10.65
C THR A 85 2.61 -12.36 -9.62
N MET A 86 3.57 -11.48 -9.91
CA MET A 86 4.64 -11.09 -9.00
C MET A 86 4.40 -9.70 -8.47
N GLU A 87 4.70 -9.50 -7.19
CA GLU A 87 4.79 -8.19 -6.56
C GLU A 87 6.25 -7.79 -6.39
N CYS A 88 6.51 -6.49 -6.51
CA CYS A 88 7.82 -5.91 -6.27
C CYS A 88 7.69 -4.75 -5.29
N ILE A 89 8.36 -4.86 -4.15
CA ILE A 89 8.33 -3.87 -3.09
C ILE A 89 9.71 -3.22 -2.97
N ILE A 90 9.71 -1.89 -2.86
CA ILE A 90 10.90 -1.12 -2.48
C ILE A 90 10.68 -0.59 -1.08
N THR A 91 11.64 -0.81 -0.20
CA THR A 91 11.57 -0.41 1.21
C THR A 91 12.92 0.03 1.73
N ASN A 92 12.91 0.76 2.83
CA ASN A 92 14.08 1.10 3.62
C ASN A 92 14.23 0.24 4.88
N LEU A 93 13.36 -0.76 5.05
CA LEU A 93 13.41 -1.68 6.19
C LEU A 93 14.57 -2.65 6.02
N GLU A 94 15.37 -2.79 7.07
CA GLU A 94 16.55 -3.65 7.08
C GLU A 94 16.18 -5.14 7.10
N GLU A 95 17.04 -5.96 6.48
CA GLU A 95 16.81 -7.40 6.36
C GLU A 95 16.85 -8.12 7.71
N ASP A 96 17.76 -7.69 8.59
CA ASP A 96 17.94 -8.27 9.92
C ASP A 96 16.74 -8.03 10.84
N ALA A 97 16.02 -6.91 10.63
CA ALA A 97 14.86 -6.54 11.43
C ALA A 97 13.53 -7.04 10.85
N PHE A 98 13.46 -7.20 9.52
CA PHE A 98 12.23 -7.57 8.81
C PHE A 98 12.51 -8.60 7.72
N PHE A 99 12.13 -9.84 7.96
CA PHE A 99 12.19 -10.88 6.94
C PHE A 99 11.16 -10.67 5.83
N MET A 100 11.37 -11.27 4.66
CA MET A 100 10.49 -11.14 3.49
C MET A 100 9.01 -11.41 3.83
N GLU A 101 8.73 -12.41 4.67
CA GLU A 101 7.35 -12.77 5.05
C GLU A 101 6.67 -11.68 5.92
N GLU A 102 7.45 -10.95 6.71
CA GLU A 102 6.93 -9.83 7.50
C GLU A 102 6.64 -8.62 6.60
N ILE A 103 7.53 -8.35 5.64
CA ILE A 103 7.30 -7.30 4.62
C ILE A 103 6.04 -7.60 3.82
N LYS A 104 5.80 -8.86 3.43
CA LYS A 104 4.55 -9.28 2.76
C LYS A 104 3.32 -8.98 3.61
N LYS A 105 3.36 -9.27 4.92
CA LYS A 105 2.27 -8.96 5.85
C LYS A 105 2.03 -7.46 5.98
N LEU A 106 3.10 -6.68 6.18
CA LEU A 106 3.04 -5.22 6.28
C LEU A 106 2.45 -4.60 5.00
N TYR A 107 2.87 -5.09 3.85
CA TYR A 107 2.34 -4.63 2.56
C TYR A 107 0.87 -5.01 2.38
N GLY A 108 0.47 -6.21 2.82
CA GLY A 108 -0.93 -6.63 2.86
C GLY A 108 -1.79 -5.70 3.71
N TRP A 109 -1.31 -5.26 4.87
CA TRP A 109 -2.02 -4.29 5.72
C TRP A 109 -2.19 -2.92 5.06
N ARG A 110 -1.26 -2.49 4.22
CA ARG A 110 -1.41 -1.26 3.43
C ARG A 110 -2.67 -1.28 2.55
N TRP A 111 -2.98 -2.43 1.95
CA TRP A 111 -4.22 -2.61 1.18
C TRP A 111 -5.48 -2.50 2.05
N GLY A 112 -5.37 -2.85 3.33
CA GLY A 112 -6.44 -2.63 4.31
C GLY A 112 -6.79 -1.15 4.45
N ILE A 113 -5.81 -0.26 4.47
CA ILE A 113 -6.01 1.20 4.54
C ILE A 113 -6.79 1.71 3.31
N GLU A 114 -6.42 1.27 2.11
CA GLU A 114 -7.12 1.67 0.88
C GLU A 114 -8.57 1.19 0.86
N ARG A 115 -8.83 -0.02 1.37
CA ARG A 115 -10.17 -0.55 1.57
C ARG A 115 -10.96 0.29 2.56
N SER A 116 -10.38 0.64 3.71
CA SER A 116 -11.00 1.49 4.72
C SER A 116 -11.36 2.87 4.16
N PHE A 117 -10.50 3.49 3.38
CA PHE A 117 -10.82 4.75 2.71
C PHE A 117 -11.98 4.63 1.71
N ARG A 118 -12.07 3.53 0.98
CA ARG A 118 -13.17 3.27 0.06
C ARG A 118 -14.49 3.09 0.81
N GLU A 119 -14.48 2.35 1.90
CA GLU A 119 -15.64 2.13 2.77
C GLU A 119 -16.11 3.44 3.42
N LEU A 120 -15.19 4.25 3.95
CA LEU A 120 -15.49 5.58 4.48
C LEU A 120 -16.11 6.50 3.42
N LYS A 121 -15.55 6.53 2.22
CA LYS A 121 -16.07 7.38 1.14
C LYS A 121 -17.45 6.96 0.67
N TYR A 122 -17.65 5.69 0.36
CA TYR A 122 -18.82 5.24 -0.39
C TYR A 122 -19.88 4.57 0.49
N THR A 123 -19.49 3.74 1.44
CA THR A 123 -20.46 3.02 2.29
C THR A 123 -20.94 3.90 3.44
N ILE A 124 -20.03 4.60 4.09
CA ILE A 124 -20.34 5.56 5.17
C ILE A 124 -20.79 6.91 4.60
N GLY A 125 -20.26 7.31 3.43
CA GLY A 125 -20.67 8.52 2.70
C GLY A 125 -19.92 9.79 3.11
N LEU A 126 -18.63 9.69 3.50
CA LEU A 126 -17.80 10.86 3.89
C LEU A 126 -17.51 11.86 2.74
N THR A 127 -18.07 11.64 1.56
CA THR A 127 -17.94 12.56 0.41
C THR A 127 -19.07 13.56 0.32
N ASN A 128 -20.20 13.31 0.98
CA ASN A 128 -21.42 14.13 0.84
C ASN A 128 -21.85 14.67 2.20
N PHE A 129 -21.81 15.98 2.37
CA PHE A 129 -22.22 16.67 3.58
C PHE A 129 -23.51 17.46 3.33
N TYR A 130 -24.43 17.40 4.27
CA TYR A 130 -25.71 18.13 4.20
C TYR A 130 -25.54 19.56 4.67
N SER A 131 -24.64 19.79 5.62
CA SER A 131 -24.40 21.08 6.24
C SER A 131 -23.46 21.96 5.42
N LYS A 132 -23.65 23.28 5.49
CA LYS A 132 -22.77 24.28 4.87
C LYS A 132 -21.84 24.96 5.87
N LYS A 133 -22.16 24.91 7.17
CA LYS A 133 -21.34 25.50 8.23
C LYS A 133 -20.26 24.52 8.68
N VAL A 134 -19.06 25.02 8.91
CA VAL A 134 -17.86 24.22 9.24
C VAL A 134 -18.10 23.36 10.49
N GLU A 135 -18.69 23.92 11.54
CA GLU A 135 -18.93 23.20 12.79
C GLU A 135 -19.86 21.99 12.60
N TYR A 136 -20.88 22.14 11.78
CA TYR A 136 -21.83 21.04 11.50
C TYR A 136 -21.22 20.01 10.55
N ILE A 137 -20.37 20.42 9.60
CA ILE A 137 -19.60 19.48 8.77
C ILE A 137 -18.69 18.64 9.65
N GLN A 138 -18.00 19.25 10.63
CA GLN A 138 -17.17 18.53 11.60
C GLN A 138 -17.98 17.51 12.41
N GLN A 139 -19.17 17.90 12.90
CA GLN A 139 -20.06 16.99 13.60
C GLN A 139 -20.48 15.79 12.71
N GLU A 140 -20.84 16.05 11.45
CA GLU A 140 -21.16 14.97 10.50
C GLU A 140 -19.95 14.05 10.27
N ILE A 141 -18.73 14.58 10.15
CA ILE A 141 -17.51 13.79 10.02
C ILE A 141 -17.33 12.88 11.24
N PHE A 142 -17.36 13.44 12.45
CA PHE A 142 -17.17 12.66 13.67
C PHE A 142 -18.25 11.60 13.86
N ALA A 143 -19.53 11.93 13.61
CA ALA A 143 -20.61 10.96 13.70
C ALA A 143 -20.40 9.78 12.75
N ARG A 144 -19.95 10.03 11.52
CA ARG A 144 -19.65 9.00 10.53
C ARG A 144 -18.42 8.17 10.89
N LEU A 145 -17.37 8.79 11.44
CA LEU A 145 -16.19 8.07 11.93
C LEU A 145 -16.53 7.18 13.13
N ILE A 146 -17.40 7.63 14.04
CA ILE A 146 -17.89 6.81 15.17
C ILE A 146 -18.65 5.59 14.63
N LEU A 147 -19.58 5.80 13.69
CA LEU A 147 -20.31 4.71 13.05
C LEU A 147 -19.35 3.72 12.38
N TYR A 148 -18.35 4.22 11.62
CA TYR A 148 -17.35 3.39 10.96
C TYR A 148 -16.58 2.52 11.96
N ASN A 149 -16.01 3.15 13.01
CA ASN A 149 -15.24 2.44 14.02
C ASN A 149 -16.10 1.40 14.78
N PHE A 150 -17.34 1.72 15.04
CA PHE A 150 -18.28 0.78 15.67
C PHE A 150 -18.54 -0.43 14.76
N CYS A 151 -18.82 -0.20 13.47
CA CYS A 151 -19.01 -1.27 12.50
C CYS A 151 -17.76 -2.14 12.35
N GLU A 152 -16.57 -1.54 12.20
CA GLU A 152 -15.30 -2.25 12.11
C GLU A 152 -15.06 -3.13 13.34
N ARG A 153 -15.32 -2.59 14.52
CA ARG A 153 -15.17 -3.34 15.77
C ARG A 153 -16.13 -4.53 15.84
N SER A 154 -17.38 -4.32 15.48
CA SER A 154 -18.40 -5.38 15.45
C SER A 154 -18.05 -6.48 14.45
N VAL A 155 -17.69 -6.09 13.21
CA VAL A 155 -17.31 -7.03 12.14
C VAL A 155 -16.05 -7.82 12.45
N THR A 156 -15.05 -7.20 13.07
CA THR A 156 -13.78 -7.87 13.42
C THR A 156 -13.95 -8.96 14.49
N GLY A 157 -14.97 -8.84 15.33
CA GLY A 157 -15.29 -9.84 16.37
C GLY A 157 -15.99 -11.09 15.85
N ILE A 158 -16.53 -11.05 14.62
CA ILE A 158 -17.35 -12.13 14.09
C ILE A 158 -16.50 -13.18 13.39
N VAL A 159 -16.66 -14.43 13.80
CA VAL A 159 -16.04 -15.58 13.14
C VAL A 159 -16.99 -16.15 12.11
N VAL A 160 -16.62 -16.05 10.81
CA VAL A 160 -17.40 -16.61 9.72
C VAL A 160 -17.05 -18.08 9.52
N GLU A 161 -18.02 -18.98 9.73
CA GLU A 161 -17.84 -20.39 9.40
C GLU A 161 -17.64 -20.60 7.90
N GLN A 162 -16.50 -21.17 7.54
CA GLN A 162 -16.18 -21.47 6.15
C GLN A 162 -16.77 -22.83 5.76
N LYS A 163 -17.67 -22.84 4.78
CA LYS A 163 -18.17 -24.09 4.19
C LYS A 163 -17.26 -24.53 3.02
N HIS A 164 -17.13 -25.84 2.80
CA HIS A 164 -16.37 -26.38 1.65
C HIS A 164 -17.02 -25.97 0.32
N ARG A 165 -16.68 -24.76 -0.16
CA ARG A 165 -17.13 -24.20 -1.44
C ARG A 165 -15.96 -23.54 -2.18
N LYS A 166 -16.14 -23.26 -3.45
CA LYS A 166 -15.14 -22.64 -4.34
C LYS A 166 -14.63 -21.28 -3.85
N HIS A 167 -15.44 -20.55 -3.09
CA HIS A 167 -15.11 -19.19 -2.61
C HIS A 167 -15.25 -19.14 -1.08
N THR A 168 -14.33 -18.42 -0.44
CA THR A 168 -14.39 -18.12 0.99
C THR A 168 -15.50 -17.10 1.28
N TYR A 169 -16.22 -17.30 2.37
CA TYR A 169 -17.20 -16.34 2.84
C TYR A 169 -16.50 -15.14 3.46
N GLN A 170 -16.99 -13.96 3.15
CA GLN A 170 -16.55 -12.71 3.75
C GLN A 170 -17.79 -11.95 4.23
N LEU A 171 -17.64 -11.21 5.33
CA LEU A 171 -18.68 -10.34 5.83
C LEU A 171 -18.97 -9.21 4.86
N ASN A 172 -20.25 -8.92 4.66
CA ASN A 172 -20.67 -7.80 3.85
C ASN A 172 -20.68 -6.52 4.70
N PHE A 173 -19.62 -5.73 4.60
CA PHE A 173 -19.47 -4.49 5.38
C PHE A 173 -20.63 -3.49 5.15
N THR A 174 -21.19 -3.43 3.94
CA THR A 174 -22.33 -2.55 3.64
C THR A 174 -23.59 -2.98 4.42
N ALA A 175 -23.83 -4.29 4.52
CA ALA A 175 -24.92 -4.82 5.32
C ALA A 175 -24.68 -4.55 6.82
N ALA A 176 -23.46 -4.75 7.29
CA ALA A 176 -23.09 -4.44 8.67
C ALA A 176 -23.35 -2.96 9.03
N VAL A 177 -22.96 -2.04 8.14
CA VAL A 177 -23.21 -0.60 8.34
C VAL A 177 -24.73 -0.30 8.42
N PHE A 178 -25.55 -0.95 7.59
CA PHE A 178 -27.00 -0.79 7.67
C PHE A 178 -27.54 -1.26 9.01
N ILE A 179 -27.15 -2.45 9.47
CA ILE A 179 -27.55 -3.04 10.75
C ILE A 179 -27.12 -2.16 11.93
N CYS A 180 -25.88 -1.69 11.92
CA CYS A 180 -25.36 -0.78 12.94
C CYS A 180 -26.13 0.56 12.98
N ARG A 181 -26.53 1.10 11.83
CA ARG A 181 -27.39 2.30 11.79
C ARG A 181 -28.76 2.07 12.42
N GLU A 182 -29.38 0.93 12.15
CA GLU A 182 -30.67 0.57 12.76
C GLU A 182 -30.54 0.33 14.27
N PHE A 183 -29.39 -0.23 14.73
CA PHE A 183 -29.06 -0.34 16.12
C PHE A 183 -28.96 1.05 16.80
N PHE A 184 -28.24 2.00 16.23
CA PHE A 184 -28.15 3.37 16.76
C PHE A 184 -29.49 4.12 16.75
N ARG A 185 -30.45 3.68 15.91
CA ARG A 185 -31.82 4.19 15.90
C ARG A 185 -32.74 3.50 16.92
N ASN A 186 -32.18 2.64 17.78
CA ASN A 186 -32.91 1.81 18.74
C ASN A 186 -33.97 0.89 18.11
N ARG A 187 -33.74 0.43 16.87
CA ARG A 187 -34.63 -0.49 16.15
C ARG A 187 -34.18 -1.94 16.30
N ILE A 188 -32.94 -2.19 16.70
CA ILE A 188 -32.35 -3.50 16.95
C ILE A 188 -31.84 -3.54 18.38
N PRO A 189 -32.25 -4.51 19.21
CA PRO A 189 -31.74 -4.66 20.57
C PRO A 189 -30.26 -5.15 20.56
N PRO A 190 -29.50 -4.83 21.63
CA PRO A 190 -28.06 -5.15 21.69
C PRO A 190 -27.70 -6.63 21.49
N PRO A 191 -28.43 -7.62 22.05
CA PRO A 191 -28.04 -9.04 21.91
C PRO A 191 -28.17 -9.58 20.49
N ASP A 192 -28.96 -8.94 19.63
CA ASP A 192 -29.20 -9.44 18.28
C ASP A 192 -28.25 -8.83 17.23
N LEU A 193 -27.47 -7.82 17.61
CA LEU A 193 -26.59 -7.10 16.68
C LEU A 193 -25.56 -8.01 16.03
N GLU A 194 -24.86 -8.83 16.84
CA GLU A 194 -23.81 -9.74 16.34
C GLU A 194 -24.39 -10.91 15.55
N ALA A 195 -25.59 -11.34 15.86
CA ALA A 195 -26.27 -12.41 15.14
C ALA A 195 -26.77 -11.98 13.75
N LEU A 196 -27.01 -10.68 13.53
CA LEU A 196 -27.52 -10.12 12.30
C LEU A 196 -26.42 -9.72 11.30
N ILE A 197 -25.20 -9.47 11.78
CA ILE A 197 -24.03 -9.13 10.96
C ILE A 197 -23.36 -10.40 10.43
#